data_2ca9d64ab1aa18cbc2a0c0bed00e1b6d
#
_entry.id   2ca9d64ab1aa18cbc2a0c0bed00e1b6d
#
_cell.length_a   1.000
_cell.length_b   1.000
_cell.length_c   1.000
_cell.angle_alpha   90.00
_cell.angle_beta   90.00
_cell.angle_gamma   90.00
#
_symmetry.space_group_name_H-M   'P 1'
#
loop_
_entity.id
_entity.type
_entity.pdbx_description
1 polymer ?
#
loop_
_entity_poly.entity_id
_entity_poly.type
_entity_poly.pdbx_seq_one_letter_code
_entity_poly.pdbx_strand_id
1 'polypeptide(L)'
;MNIYSDVALVLWNRDVIELVSMILLTRNLKARGIEPSDGVAQVEEFILTCAPTVVVLDLEPPYRQSVSKAQYLLNRFPDRPFVLTCADPALATTAAPWLSVHPLYQKPFEIDALVEKIHSMVKRSCLNAATVGS
;
A
#
# COMPACT_ATOMS: atom_id res chain seq x y z
N MET A 1 12.18 8.90 19.53
CA MET A 1 11.49 7.63 19.29
C MET A 1 11.34 7.37 17.79
N ASN A 2 11.74 6.20 17.36
CA ASN A 2 11.68 5.86 15.93
C ASN A 2 10.27 5.34 15.58
N ILE A 3 9.56 6.07 14.72
CA ILE A 3 8.23 5.69 14.26
C ILE A 3 8.27 5.10 12.85
N TYR A 4 9.47 4.89 12.34
CA TYR A 4 9.68 4.32 11.01
C TYR A 4 9.08 2.91 10.91
N SER A 5 8.42 2.63 9.77
CA SER A 5 7.86 1.33 9.44
C SER A 5 8.26 0.93 8.03
N ASP A 6 8.34 -0.38 7.79
CA ASP A 6 8.66 -0.89 6.45
C ASP A 6 7.46 -0.77 5.52
N VAL A 7 6.26 -0.95 6.06
CA VAL A 7 5.03 -1.04 5.28
C VAL A 7 3.94 -0.17 5.91
N ALA A 8 3.27 0.61 5.10
CA ALA A 8 2.07 1.34 5.50
C ALA A 8 0.85 0.62 4.91
N LEU A 9 -0.10 0.25 5.76
CA LEU A 9 -1.33 -0.43 5.36
C LEU A 9 -2.49 0.54 5.46
N VAL A 10 -3.00 0.98 4.31
CA VAL A 10 -4.15 1.89 4.25
C VAL A 10 -5.33 1.07 3.76
N LEU A 11 -5.98 0.40 4.69
CA LEU A 11 -7.03 -0.57 4.42
C LEU A 11 -8.28 -0.25 5.22
N TRP A 12 -9.46 -0.55 4.65
CA TRP A 12 -10.73 -0.24 5.30
C TRP A 12 -11.13 -1.22 6.41
N ASN A 13 -10.45 -2.35 6.53
CA ASN A 13 -10.81 -3.37 7.52
C ASN A 13 -9.71 -3.50 8.57
N ARG A 14 -10.03 -3.12 9.81
CA ARG A 14 -9.09 -3.17 10.92
C ARG A 14 -8.55 -4.57 11.18
N ASP A 15 -9.41 -5.58 11.06
CA ASP A 15 -8.99 -6.96 11.30
C ASP A 15 -7.98 -7.42 10.27
N VAL A 16 -8.15 -7.00 9.01
CA VAL A 16 -7.20 -7.31 7.95
C VAL A 16 -5.87 -6.60 8.22
N ILE A 17 -5.92 -5.34 8.64
CA ILE A 17 -4.71 -4.60 9.01
C ILE A 17 -3.93 -5.37 10.08
N GLU A 18 -4.60 -5.81 11.13
CA GLU A 18 -3.95 -6.53 12.24
C GLU A 18 -3.37 -7.85 11.77
N LEU A 19 -4.12 -8.61 10.99
CA LEU A 19 -3.68 -9.91 10.51
C LEU A 19 -2.47 -9.78 9.59
N VAL A 20 -2.52 -8.88 8.62
CA VAL A 20 -1.41 -8.65 7.70
C VAL A 20 -0.17 -8.16 8.47
N SER A 21 -0.37 -7.25 9.43
CA SER A 21 0.73 -6.75 10.26
C SER A 21 1.41 -7.86 11.03
N MET A 22 0.63 -8.77 11.61
CA MET A 22 1.18 -9.92 12.35
C MET A 22 2.00 -10.84 11.45
N ILE A 23 1.49 -11.13 10.26
CA ILE A 23 2.20 -12.02 9.34
C ILE A 23 3.47 -11.35 8.83
N LEU A 24 3.41 -10.05 8.51
CA LEU A 24 4.60 -9.32 8.09
C LEU A 24 5.68 -9.32 9.18
N LEU A 25 5.27 -9.22 10.44
CA LEU A 25 6.21 -9.24 11.53
C LEU A 25 6.97 -10.56 11.61
N THR A 26 6.35 -11.69 11.26
CA THR A 26 7.05 -12.98 11.19
C THR A 26 8.13 -12.98 10.12
N ARG A 27 8.10 -12.04 9.20
CA ARG A 27 9.10 -11.85 8.16
C ARG A 27 10.05 -10.71 8.47
N ASN A 28 10.06 -10.24 9.72
CA ASN A 28 10.88 -9.12 10.18
C ASN A 28 10.55 -7.80 9.49
N LEU A 29 9.28 -7.64 9.09
CA LEU A 29 8.79 -6.40 8.51
C LEU A 29 7.84 -5.72 9.47
N LYS A 30 8.12 -4.46 9.79
CA LYS A 30 7.26 -3.66 10.65
C LYS A 30 6.21 -2.96 9.80
N ALA A 31 4.95 -3.15 10.16
CA ALA A 31 3.85 -2.52 9.46
C ALA A 31 3.03 -1.68 10.43
N ARG A 32 2.52 -0.56 9.93
CA ARG A 32 1.54 0.24 10.63
C ARG A 32 0.37 0.47 9.69
N GLY A 33 -0.84 0.57 10.25
CA GLY A 33 -2.02 0.70 9.43
C GLY A 33 -2.97 1.75 9.94
N ILE A 34 -3.74 2.31 9.01
CA ILE A 34 -4.89 3.15 9.33
C ILE A 34 -6.04 2.79 8.41
N GLU A 35 -7.24 3.08 8.87
CA GLU A 35 -8.42 3.03 8.01
C GLU A 35 -8.58 4.42 7.42
N PRO A 36 -8.61 4.56 6.07
CA PRO A 36 -8.82 5.86 5.47
C PRO A 36 -10.24 6.33 5.79
N SER A 37 -10.37 7.48 6.43
CA SER A 37 -11.68 7.98 6.81
C SER A 37 -12.13 9.15 5.94
N ASP A 38 -11.55 10.32 6.13
CA ASP A 38 -12.11 11.55 5.57
C ASP A 38 -11.15 12.30 4.66
N GLY A 39 -10.69 11.67 3.61
CA GLY A 39 -9.90 12.38 2.65
C GLY A 39 -8.43 12.00 2.66
N VAL A 40 -7.76 12.51 1.64
CA VAL A 40 -6.42 12.09 1.31
C VAL A 40 -5.35 12.70 2.22
N ALA A 41 -5.66 13.83 2.87
CA ALA A 41 -4.68 14.53 3.70
C ALA A 41 -4.23 13.69 4.89
N GLN A 42 -5.15 12.96 5.51
CA GLN A 42 -4.85 12.09 6.64
C GLN A 42 -3.93 10.94 6.22
N VAL A 43 -4.20 10.35 5.07
CA VAL A 43 -3.36 9.27 4.54
C VAL A 43 -1.98 9.80 4.19
N GLU A 44 -1.91 10.96 3.56
CA GLU A 44 -0.63 11.59 3.21
C GLU A 44 0.22 11.81 4.46
N GLU A 45 -0.37 12.38 5.51
CA GLU A 45 0.35 12.61 6.76
C GLU A 45 0.81 11.31 7.40
N PHE A 46 -0.01 10.28 7.34
CA PHE A 46 0.34 8.96 7.86
C PHE A 46 1.57 8.38 7.13
N ILE A 47 1.58 8.48 5.80
CA ILE A 47 2.71 7.99 5.00
C ILE A 47 3.97 8.78 5.33
N LEU A 48 3.86 10.10 5.44
CA LEU A 48 5.01 10.94 5.81
C LEU A 48 5.57 10.56 7.17
N THR A 49 4.70 10.31 8.14
CA THR A 49 5.10 9.96 9.50
C THR A 49 5.77 8.60 9.56
N CYS A 50 5.21 7.62 8.88
CA CYS A 50 5.74 6.25 8.90
C CYS A 50 6.98 6.07 8.03
N ALA A 51 7.14 6.90 7.02
CA ALA A 51 8.23 6.79 6.04
C ALA A 51 8.43 5.36 5.54
N PRO A 52 7.36 4.70 5.03
CA PRO A 52 7.43 3.29 4.66
C PRO A 52 8.18 3.06 3.36
N THR A 53 8.67 1.85 3.17
CA THR A 53 9.24 1.43 1.89
C THR A 53 8.14 1.08 0.89
N VAL A 54 7.05 0.46 1.36
CA VAL A 54 5.93 0.03 0.52
C VAL A 54 4.63 0.52 1.13
N VAL A 55 3.70 0.97 0.29
CA VAL A 55 2.36 1.38 0.72
C VAL A 55 1.34 0.42 0.11
N VAL A 56 0.45 -0.12 0.93
CA VAL A 56 -0.70 -0.91 0.48
C VAL A 56 -1.92 -0.02 0.61
N LEU A 57 -2.63 0.20 -0.49
CA LEU A 57 -3.75 1.13 -0.54
C LEU A 57 -4.99 0.46 -1.08
N ASP A 58 -6.06 0.52 -0.30
CA ASP A 58 -7.35 -0.08 -0.64
C ASP A 58 -8.21 0.93 -1.41
N LEU A 59 -8.75 0.50 -2.55
CA LEU A 59 -9.64 1.30 -3.38
C LEU A 59 -11.07 0.83 -3.14
N GLU A 60 -11.91 1.74 -2.64
CA GLU A 60 -13.31 1.46 -2.35
C GLU A 60 -14.23 2.17 -3.35
N PRO A 61 -15.40 1.59 -3.67
CA PRO A 61 -16.38 2.32 -4.46
C PRO A 61 -16.87 3.59 -3.74
N PRO A 62 -17.19 4.66 -4.45
CA PRO A 62 -17.14 4.79 -5.91
C PRO A 62 -15.71 4.97 -6.42
N TYR A 63 -15.35 4.19 -7.42
CA TYR A 63 -13.95 4.11 -7.88
C TYR A 63 -13.44 5.41 -8.47
N ARG A 64 -14.30 6.22 -9.05
CA ARG A 64 -13.87 7.52 -9.59
C ARG A 64 -13.17 8.36 -8.51
N GLN A 65 -13.74 8.37 -7.30
CA GLN A 65 -13.16 9.14 -6.19
C GLN A 65 -11.90 8.46 -5.63
N SER A 66 -11.94 7.14 -5.43
CA SER A 66 -10.80 6.45 -4.84
C SER A 66 -9.60 6.41 -5.77
N VAL A 67 -9.80 6.26 -7.09
CA VAL A 67 -8.68 6.31 -8.03
C VAL A 67 -8.09 7.72 -8.12
N SER A 68 -8.91 8.76 -7.98
CA SER A 68 -8.42 10.13 -7.95
C SER A 68 -7.52 10.37 -6.73
N LYS A 69 -7.92 9.87 -5.57
CA LYS A 69 -7.12 9.96 -4.34
C LYS A 69 -5.84 9.16 -4.48
N ALA A 70 -5.94 7.95 -5.06
CA ALA A 70 -4.77 7.11 -5.28
C ALA A 70 -3.76 7.80 -6.21
N GLN A 71 -4.24 8.42 -7.28
CA GLN A 71 -3.38 9.14 -8.19
C GLN A 71 -2.64 10.28 -7.51
N TYR A 72 -3.35 11.02 -6.65
CA TYR A 72 -2.73 12.07 -5.87
C TYR A 72 -1.59 11.52 -5.01
N LEU A 73 -1.83 10.41 -4.31
CA LEU A 73 -0.83 9.81 -3.44
C LEU A 73 0.37 9.26 -4.23
N LEU A 74 0.11 8.62 -5.36
CA LEU A 74 1.19 8.11 -6.21
C LEU A 74 2.06 9.24 -6.74
N ASN A 75 1.46 10.36 -7.10
CA ASN A 75 2.22 11.53 -7.57
C ASN A 75 2.98 12.21 -6.43
N ARG A 76 2.42 12.16 -5.22
CA ARG A 76 3.05 12.75 -4.04
C ARG A 76 4.25 11.95 -3.55
N PHE A 77 4.20 10.63 -3.74
CA PHE A 77 5.25 9.71 -3.29
C PHE A 77 5.77 8.87 -4.46
N PRO A 78 6.39 9.50 -5.46
CA PRO A 78 6.79 8.78 -6.67
C PRO A 78 7.89 7.74 -6.46
N ASP A 79 8.64 7.87 -5.38
CA ASP A 79 9.76 6.96 -5.08
C ASP A 79 9.34 5.75 -4.26
N ARG A 80 8.06 5.65 -3.89
CA ARG A 80 7.57 4.54 -3.06
C ARG A 80 6.68 3.63 -3.89
N PRO A 81 6.96 2.32 -3.91
CA PRO A 81 6.07 1.39 -4.58
C PRO A 81 4.75 1.23 -3.82
N PHE A 82 3.66 1.16 -4.59
CA PHE A 82 2.32 0.97 -4.06
C PHE A 82 1.77 -0.37 -4.51
N VAL A 83 1.08 -1.05 -3.60
CA VAL A 83 0.27 -2.23 -3.91
C VAL A 83 -1.19 -1.82 -3.68
N LEU A 84 -2.03 -2.07 -4.67
CA LEU A 84 -3.43 -1.64 -4.63
C LEU A 84 -4.34 -2.85 -4.42
N THR A 85 -5.41 -2.66 -3.67
CA THR A 85 -6.44 -3.69 -3.48
C THR A 85 -7.81 -3.11 -3.80
N CYS A 86 -8.70 -3.91 -4.35
CA CYS A 86 -10.08 -3.48 -4.62
C CYS A 86 -11.00 -4.68 -4.81
N ALA A 87 -12.31 -4.46 -4.69
CA ALA A 87 -13.29 -5.52 -4.85
C ALA A 87 -13.53 -5.87 -6.32
N ASP A 88 -13.46 -4.88 -7.20
CA ASP A 88 -13.74 -5.08 -8.63
C ASP A 88 -12.65 -4.42 -9.48
N PRO A 89 -11.57 -5.17 -9.77
CA PRO A 89 -10.45 -4.62 -10.58
C PRO A 89 -10.86 -4.18 -11.97
N ALA A 90 -11.81 -4.87 -12.61
CA ALA A 90 -12.25 -4.50 -13.96
C ALA A 90 -12.92 -3.12 -13.94
N LEU A 91 -13.80 -2.88 -12.97
CA LEU A 91 -14.50 -1.61 -12.86
C LEU A 91 -13.53 -0.48 -12.48
N ALA A 92 -12.61 -0.75 -11.56
CA ALA A 92 -11.61 0.23 -11.16
C ALA A 92 -10.69 0.60 -12.34
N THR A 93 -10.25 -0.39 -13.11
CA THR A 93 -9.39 -0.18 -14.27
C THR A 93 -10.12 0.58 -15.39
N THR A 94 -11.44 0.35 -15.53
CA THR A 94 -12.26 1.13 -16.47
C THR A 94 -12.27 2.61 -16.07
N ALA A 95 -12.37 2.88 -14.76
CA ALA A 95 -12.34 4.26 -14.27
C ALA A 95 -10.95 4.90 -14.42
N ALA A 96 -9.89 4.09 -14.33
CA ALA A 96 -8.52 4.59 -14.42
C ALA A 96 -7.60 3.53 -15.05
N PRO A 97 -7.43 3.56 -16.38
CA PRO A 97 -6.61 2.54 -17.06
C PRO A 97 -5.15 2.46 -16.57
N TRP A 98 -4.62 3.54 -16.01
CA TRP A 98 -3.26 3.55 -15.48
C TRP A 98 -3.05 2.58 -14.31
N LEU A 99 -4.14 2.11 -13.69
CA LEU A 99 -4.02 1.14 -12.59
C LEU A 99 -3.35 -0.16 -13.03
N SER A 100 -3.45 -0.50 -14.30
CA SER A 100 -2.93 -1.77 -14.81
C SER A 100 -1.40 -1.90 -14.69
N VAL A 101 -0.68 -0.81 -14.50
CA VAL A 101 0.78 -0.85 -14.34
C VAL A 101 1.21 -1.08 -12.88
N HIS A 102 0.27 -1.14 -11.96
CA HIS A 102 0.56 -1.38 -10.55
C HIS A 102 0.08 -2.77 -10.12
N PRO A 103 0.72 -3.38 -9.10
CA PRO A 103 0.16 -4.60 -8.51
C PRO A 103 -1.23 -4.30 -7.95
N LEU A 104 -2.22 -5.04 -8.43
CA LEU A 104 -3.61 -4.84 -8.06
C LEU A 104 -4.22 -6.19 -7.67
N TYR A 105 -4.63 -6.30 -6.40
CA TYR A 105 -5.19 -7.53 -5.85
C TYR A 105 -6.68 -7.41 -5.64
N GLN A 106 -7.42 -8.40 -6.11
CA GLN A 106 -8.87 -8.44 -5.93
C GLN A 106 -9.23 -8.96 -4.53
N LYS A 107 -10.17 -8.31 -3.87
CA LYS A 107 -10.71 -8.78 -2.59
C LYS A 107 -11.87 -9.74 -2.84
N PRO A 108 -12.00 -10.82 -2.09
CA PRO A 108 -11.07 -11.25 -1.05
C PRO A 108 -9.77 -11.77 -1.67
N PHE A 109 -8.64 -11.34 -1.13
CA PHE A 109 -7.35 -11.78 -1.61
C PHE A 109 -6.74 -12.82 -0.67
N GLU A 110 -5.81 -13.62 -1.19
CA GLU A 110 -5.02 -14.51 -0.35
C GLU A 110 -3.96 -13.67 0.37
N ILE A 111 -4.03 -13.70 1.69
CA ILE A 111 -3.12 -12.88 2.52
C ILE A 111 -1.68 -13.29 2.30
N ASP A 112 -1.42 -14.60 2.14
CA ASP A 112 -0.05 -15.06 1.89
C ASP A 112 0.52 -14.50 0.58
N ALA A 113 -0.29 -14.44 -0.47
CA ALA A 113 0.15 -13.88 -1.75
C ALA A 113 0.47 -12.39 -1.62
N LEU A 114 -0.37 -11.65 -0.89
CA LEU A 114 -0.15 -10.23 -0.64
C LEU A 114 1.14 -10.03 0.17
N VAL A 115 1.32 -10.79 1.23
CA VAL A 115 2.51 -10.70 2.09
C VAL A 115 3.79 -11.02 1.29
N GLU A 116 3.75 -12.04 0.45
CA GLU A 116 4.90 -12.39 -0.39
C GLU A 116 5.25 -11.25 -1.34
N LYS A 117 4.25 -10.62 -1.93
CA LYS A 117 4.48 -9.49 -2.84
C LYS A 117 5.09 -8.31 -2.09
N ILE A 118 4.54 -7.98 -0.92
CA ILE A 118 5.06 -6.90 -0.08
C ILE A 118 6.52 -7.18 0.30
N HIS A 119 6.79 -8.38 0.78
CA HIS A 119 8.13 -8.80 1.20
C HIS A 119 9.12 -8.65 0.05
N SER A 120 8.73 -9.13 -1.14
CA SER A 120 9.54 -9.03 -2.34
C SER A 120 9.85 -7.58 -2.71
N MET A 121 8.87 -6.69 -2.59
CA MET A 121 9.04 -5.28 -2.94
C MET A 121 9.94 -4.56 -1.94
N VAL A 122 9.80 -4.84 -0.65
CA VAL A 122 10.68 -4.26 0.37
C VAL A 122 12.11 -4.72 0.14
N LYS A 123 12.31 -6.00 -0.10
CA LYS A 123 13.63 -6.57 -0.35
C LYS A 123 14.28 -5.97 -1.59
N ARG A 124 13.51 -5.81 -2.66
CA ARG A 124 14.00 -5.21 -3.90
C ARG A 124 14.41 -3.76 -3.70
N SER A 125 13.64 -2.99 -2.95
CA SER A 125 13.95 -1.60 -2.65
C SER A 125 15.24 -1.49 -1.84
N CYS A 126 15.46 -2.38 -0.88
CA CYS A 126 16.70 -2.41 -0.10
C CYS A 126 17.91 -2.72 -0.98
N LEU A 127 17.78 -3.67 -1.90
CA LEU A 127 18.86 -4.01 -2.83
C LEU A 127 19.19 -2.85 -3.76
N ASN A 128 18.16 -2.17 -4.28
CA ASN A 128 18.36 -1.01 -5.15
C ASN A 128 19.05 0.12 -4.40
N ALA A 129 18.66 0.38 -3.16
CA ALA A 129 19.29 1.40 -2.34
C ALA A 129 20.75 1.07 -2.08
N ALA A 130 21.07 -0.20 -1.77
CA ALA A 130 22.45 -0.63 -1.56
C ALA A 130 23.30 -0.48 -2.82
N THR A 131 22.74 -0.79 -3.98
CA THR A 131 23.42 -0.65 -5.26
C THR A 131 23.70 0.82 -5.58
N VAL A 132 22.73 1.69 -5.36
CA VAL A 132 22.86 3.12 -5.63
C VAL A 132 23.81 3.77 -4.63
N GLY A 133 23.81 3.29 -3.38
CA GLY A 133 24.65 3.85 -2.33
C GLY A 133 26.13 3.51 -2.44
N SER A 134 26.47 2.61 -3.31
CA SER A 134 27.88 2.18 -3.47
C SER A 134 28.66 2.99 -4.51
#